data_27fb00d10fced8d25c460a15f86ea607
#
_entry.id   27fb00d10fced8d25c460a15f86ea607
#
_cell.length_a   1.000
_cell.length_b   1.000
_cell.length_c   1.000
_cell.angle_alpha   90.00
_cell.angle_beta   90.00
_cell.angle_gamma   90.00
#
_symmetry.space_group_name_H-M   'P 1'
#
loop_
_entity.id
_entity.type
_entity.pdbx_description
1 polymer ?
#
loop_
_entity_poly.entity_id
_entity_poly.type
_entity_poly.pdbx_seq_one_letter_code
_entity_poly.pdbx_strand_id
1 'polypeptide(L)'
;MNIVLCGFMGSGKTVVGKELAKIMGRRFVDTDQLVEARSGVSIPAIFQVHGEDYFRELERAACAEAAEIPNCVISTGGGALTFDENVRTLRTTGKIVLLDASFDVICQRVGNGANRPLFRNPVQAKALYDARQFKYRAAADYAVDGDASARKTALTIADLFR
;
A
#
# COMPACT_ATOMS: atom_id res chain seq x y z
N MET A 1 -15.01 1.73 -10.79
CA MET A 1 -14.04 2.60 -10.10
C MET A 1 -13.21 1.74 -9.14
N ASN A 2 -11.90 1.89 -9.18
CA ASN A 2 -10.99 1.14 -8.31
C ASN A 2 -10.91 1.75 -6.91
N ILE A 3 -10.61 0.92 -5.92
CA ILE A 3 -10.31 1.35 -4.55
C ILE A 3 -8.84 1.08 -4.31
N VAL A 4 -8.08 2.15 -4.07
CA VAL A 4 -6.63 2.07 -3.89
C VAL A 4 -6.32 2.25 -2.41
N LEU A 5 -5.63 1.27 -1.83
CA LEU A 5 -5.23 1.33 -0.42
C LEU A 5 -3.80 1.84 -0.30
N CYS A 6 -3.59 2.84 0.52
CA CYS A 6 -2.27 3.33 0.86
C CYS A 6 -2.05 3.33 2.37
N GLY A 7 -0.81 3.39 2.77
CA GLY A 7 -0.41 3.38 4.17
C GLY A 7 0.99 2.80 4.34
N PHE A 8 1.53 2.98 5.53
CA PHE A 8 2.86 2.51 5.85
C PHE A 8 2.93 0.98 5.85
N MET A 9 4.13 0.42 5.66
CA MET A 9 4.31 -1.04 5.77
C MET A 9 3.83 -1.50 7.16
N GLY A 10 3.13 -2.63 7.21
CA GLY A 10 2.54 -3.13 8.45
C GLY A 10 1.20 -2.50 8.82
N SER A 11 0.65 -1.58 8.01
CA SER A 11 -0.66 -0.98 8.28
C SER A 11 -1.84 -1.90 7.92
N GLY A 12 -1.57 -3.03 7.25
CA GLY A 12 -2.60 -4.02 6.96
C GLY A 12 -3.20 -3.96 5.57
N LYS A 13 -2.58 -3.25 4.62
CA LYS A 13 -3.11 -3.08 3.26
C LYS A 13 -3.44 -4.40 2.56
N THR A 14 -2.56 -5.39 2.66
CA THR A 14 -2.78 -6.68 2.00
C THR A 14 -3.96 -7.41 2.60
N VAL A 15 -4.01 -7.54 3.93
CA VAL A 15 -5.09 -8.27 4.63
C VAL A 15 -6.42 -7.55 4.45
N VAL A 16 -6.44 -6.23 4.67
CA VAL A 16 -7.64 -5.41 4.48
C VAL A 16 -8.10 -5.45 3.03
N GLY A 17 -7.15 -5.33 2.10
CA GLY A 17 -7.46 -5.34 0.67
C GLY A 17 -8.09 -6.62 0.21
N LYS A 18 -7.58 -7.77 0.63
CA LYS A 18 -8.16 -9.09 0.31
C LYS A 18 -9.56 -9.24 0.90
N GLU A 19 -9.75 -8.83 2.14
CA GLU A 19 -11.05 -8.88 2.81
C GLU A 19 -12.06 -7.95 2.11
N LEU A 20 -11.64 -6.73 1.79
CA LEU A 20 -12.47 -5.77 1.08
C LEU A 20 -12.88 -6.29 -0.31
N ALA A 21 -11.94 -6.86 -1.05
CA ALA A 21 -12.20 -7.43 -2.37
C ALA A 21 -13.25 -8.53 -2.28
N LYS A 22 -13.15 -9.38 -1.27
CA LYS A 22 -14.12 -10.45 -1.02
C LYS A 22 -15.52 -9.89 -0.70
N ILE A 23 -15.58 -8.89 0.20
CA ILE A 23 -16.85 -8.25 0.60
C ILE A 23 -17.55 -7.60 -0.60
N MET A 24 -16.79 -6.96 -1.48
CA MET A 24 -17.35 -6.22 -2.60
C MET A 24 -17.41 -7.02 -3.91
N GLY A 25 -16.99 -8.27 -3.91
CA GLY A 25 -16.94 -9.09 -5.11
C GLY A 25 -15.99 -8.55 -6.17
N ARG A 26 -14.84 -8.02 -5.76
CA ARG A 26 -13.84 -7.41 -6.64
C ARG A 26 -12.56 -8.22 -6.67
N ARG A 27 -11.78 -8.03 -7.74
CA ARG A 27 -10.43 -8.57 -7.84
C ARG A 27 -9.49 -7.80 -6.90
N PHE A 28 -8.57 -8.53 -6.25
CA PHE A 28 -7.48 -7.92 -5.48
C PHE A 28 -6.22 -7.86 -6.32
N VAL A 29 -5.54 -6.72 -6.32
CA VAL A 29 -4.29 -6.48 -7.05
C VAL A 29 -3.29 -5.84 -6.10
N ASP A 30 -2.07 -6.39 -6.09
CA ASP A 30 -0.96 -5.87 -5.27
C ASP A 30 0.15 -5.39 -6.22
N THR A 31 0.52 -4.11 -6.12
CA THR A 31 1.53 -3.54 -7.03
C THR A 31 2.91 -4.15 -6.81
N ASP A 32 3.27 -4.53 -5.58
CA ASP A 32 4.54 -5.21 -5.32
C ASP A 32 4.58 -6.59 -5.99
N GLN A 33 3.47 -7.33 -5.97
CA GLN A 33 3.38 -8.61 -6.67
C GLN A 33 3.48 -8.43 -8.19
N LEU A 34 2.92 -7.35 -8.74
CA LEU A 34 3.07 -7.06 -10.17
C LEU A 34 4.53 -6.78 -10.53
N VAL A 35 5.25 -6.06 -9.68
CA VAL A 35 6.69 -5.81 -9.88
C VAL A 35 7.46 -7.14 -9.92
N GLU A 36 7.22 -8.00 -8.94
CA GLU A 36 7.91 -9.30 -8.86
C GLU A 36 7.56 -10.21 -10.02
N ALA A 37 6.29 -10.22 -10.44
CA ALA A 37 5.86 -11.03 -11.58
C ALA A 37 6.50 -10.56 -12.88
N ARG A 38 6.64 -9.26 -13.09
CA ARG A 38 7.26 -8.69 -14.30
C ARG A 38 8.76 -8.92 -14.35
N SER A 39 9.44 -8.74 -13.21
CA SER A 39 10.91 -8.83 -13.14
C SER A 39 11.40 -10.27 -13.04
N GLY A 40 10.56 -11.18 -12.55
CA GLY A 40 10.94 -12.57 -12.29
C GLY A 40 11.81 -12.77 -11.05
N VAL A 41 12.05 -11.70 -10.28
CA VAL A 41 12.86 -11.74 -9.06
C VAL A 41 12.17 -11.00 -7.92
N SER A 42 12.60 -11.25 -6.68
CA SER A 42 12.04 -10.57 -5.51
C SER A 42 12.45 -9.10 -5.46
N ILE A 43 11.63 -8.30 -4.79
CA ILE A 43 11.93 -6.87 -4.60
C ILE A 43 13.27 -6.67 -3.88
N PRO A 44 13.60 -7.38 -2.79
CA PRO A 44 14.94 -7.25 -2.19
C PRO A 44 16.06 -7.51 -3.19
N ALA A 45 15.92 -8.49 -4.08
CA ALA A 45 16.92 -8.78 -5.12
C ALA A 45 17.02 -7.63 -6.13
N ILE A 46 15.90 -6.98 -6.48
CA ILE A 46 15.91 -5.80 -7.37
C ILE A 46 16.72 -4.68 -6.74
N PHE A 47 16.49 -4.37 -5.47
CA PHE A 47 17.24 -3.34 -4.75
C PHE A 47 18.73 -3.65 -4.69
N GLN A 48 19.06 -4.90 -4.41
CA GLN A 48 20.46 -5.31 -4.27
C GLN A 48 21.24 -5.22 -5.58
N VAL A 49 20.62 -5.60 -6.69
CA VAL A 49 21.30 -5.67 -8.01
C VAL A 49 21.21 -4.33 -8.76
N HIS A 50 20.05 -3.68 -8.73
CA HIS A 50 19.75 -2.52 -9.57
C HIS A 50 19.55 -1.21 -8.81
N GLY A 51 19.30 -1.28 -7.49
CA GLY A 51 19.08 -0.10 -6.65
C GLY A 51 17.66 0.44 -6.67
N GLU A 52 17.45 1.51 -5.89
CA GLU A 52 16.11 2.07 -5.67
C GLU A 52 15.50 2.68 -6.92
N ASP A 53 16.27 3.45 -7.70
CA ASP A 53 15.71 4.14 -8.87
C ASP A 53 15.13 3.16 -9.89
N TYR A 54 15.81 2.04 -10.10
CA TYR A 54 15.32 0.99 -10.98
C TYR A 54 14.02 0.38 -10.44
N PHE A 55 13.96 0.11 -9.14
CA PHE A 55 12.73 -0.38 -8.51
C PHE A 55 11.57 0.62 -8.69
N ARG A 56 11.83 1.92 -8.52
CA ARG A 56 10.78 2.96 -8.67
C ARG A 56 10.23 3.02 -10.09
N GLU A 57 11.04 2.75 -11.10
CA GLU A 57 10.58 2.63 -12.48
C GLU A 57 9.63 1.44 -12.65
N LEU A 58 9.98 0.28 -12.08
CA LEU A 58 9.13 -0.91 -12.12
C LEU A 58 7.82 -0.69 -11.34
N GLU A 59 7.90 -0.01 -10.21
CA GLU A 59 6.73 0.33 -9.39
C GLU A 59 5.78 1.25 -10.14
N ARG A 60 6.31 2.25 -10.85
CA ARG A 60 5.52 3.16 -11.67
C ARG A 60 4.77 2.40 -12.77
N ALA A 61 5.45 1.49 -13.46
CA ALA A 61 4.83 0.64 -14.47
C ALA A 61 3.74 -0.26 -13.87
N ALA A 62 3.96 -0.79 -12.67
CA ALA A 62 2.98 -1.61 -11.97
C ALA A 62 1.74 -0.80 -11.56
N CYS A 63 1.92 0.43 -11.11
CA CYS A 63 0.79 1.32 -10.80
C CYS A 63 -0.04 1.62 -12.06
N ALA A 64 0.61 1.87 -13.19
CA ALA A 64 -0.08 2.10 -14.46
C ALA A 64 -0.87 0.88 -14.91
N GLU A 65 -0.29 -0.31 -14.78
CA GLU A 65 -0.97 -1.57 -15.10
C GLU A 65 -2.18 -1.80 -14.20
N ALA A 66 -2.01 -1.61 -12.88
CA ALA A 66 -3.10 -1.78 -11.93
C ALA A 66 -4.25 -0.81 -12.18
N ALA A 67 -3.95 0.43 -12.54
CA ALA A 67 -4.97 1.44 -12.82
C ALA A 67 -5.89 1.06 -13.99
N GLU A 68 -5.41 0.27 -14.93
CA GLU A 68 -6.18 -0.17 -16.09
C GLU A 68 -7.08 -1.36 -15.80
N ILE A 69 -6.89 -2.05 -14.70
CA ILE A 69 -7.74 -3.18 -14.31
C ILE A 69 -9.05 -2.63 -13.73
N PRO A 70 -10.22 -2.98 -14.32
CA PRO A 70 -11.47 -2.40 -13.86
C PRO A 70 -11.96 -3.00 -12.54
N ASN A 71 -12.60 -2.19 -11.71
CA ASN A 71 -13.33 -2.61 -10.51
C ASN A 71 -12.51 -3.53 -9.59
N CYS A 72 -11.28 -3.12 -9.27
CA CYS A 72 -10.43 -3.87 -8.37
C CYS A 72 -10.13 -3.10 -7.09
N VAL A 73 -9.63 -3.83 -6.09
CA VAL A 73 -9.00 -3.28 -4.90
C VAL A 73 -7.49 -3.38 -5.10
N ILE A 74 -6.80 -2.26 -5.06
CA ILE A 74 -5.37 -2.18 -5.30
C ILE A 74 -4.66 -1.90 -3.98
N SER A 75 -3.74 -2.79 -3.58
CA SER A 75 -2.82 -2.54 -2.47
C SER A 75 -1.51 -2.01 -3.06
N THR A 76 -1.07 -0.84 -2.62
CA THR A 76 0.17 -0.24 -3.10
C THR A 76 1.33 -0.55 -2.16
N GLY A 77 2.55 -0.59 -2.70
CA GLY A 77 3.76 -0.66 -1.89
C GLY A 77 3.90 0.58 -1.00
N GLY A 78 4.62 0.45 0.11
CA GLY A 78 4.70 1.50 1.13
C GLY A 78 5.20 2.85 0.62
N GLY A 79 6.07 2.86 -0.38
CA GLY A 79 6.61 4.10 -0.95
C GLY A 79 5.93 4.57 -2.24
N ALA A 80 5.02 3.78 -2.81
CA ALA A 80 4.45 4.06 -4.13
C ALA A 80 3.77 5.43 -4.20
N LEU A 81 2.94 5.75 -3.21
CA LEU A 81 2.15 6.99 -3.20
C LEU A 81 2.89 8.17 -2.58
N THR A 82 4.18 8.04 -2.31
CA THR A 82 5.04 9.19 -2.06
C THR A 82 5.47 9.89 -3.35
N PHE A 83 5.16 9.31 -4.51
CA PHE A 83 5.45 9.86 -5.83
C PHE A 83 4.14 10.37 -6.47
N ASP A 84 4.12 11.66 -6.78
CA ASP A 84 2.92 12.32 -7.32
C ASP A 84 2.43 11.70 -8.63
N GLU A 85 3.34 11.20 -9.45
CA GLU A 85 2.99 10.56 -10.72
C GLU A 85 2.13 9.31 -10.49
N ASN A 86 2.50 8.48 -9.50
CA ASN A 86 1.72 7.29 -9.16
C ASN A 86 0.34 7.67 -8.60
N VAL A 87 0.29 8.72 -7.79
CA VAL A 87 -0.98 9.24 -7.26
C VAL A 87 -1.90 9.64 -8.42
N ARG A 88 -1.40 10.43 -9.37
CA ARG A 88 -2.18 10.86 -10.52
C ARG A 88 -2.68 9.69 -11.34
N THR A 89 -1.79 8.74 -11.63
CA THR A 89 -2.13 7.54 -12.42
C THR A 89 -3.27 6.75 -11.77
N LEU A 90 -3.15 6.46 -10.49
CA LEU A 90 -4.15 5.66 -9.79
C LEU A 90 -5.46 6.41 -9.59
N ARG A 91 -5.43 7.73 -9.47
CA ARG A 91 -6.65 8.54 -9.33
C ARG A 91 -7.43 8.68 -10.63
N THR A 92 -6.84 8.39 -11.78
CA THR A 92 -7.57 8.44 -13.05
C THR A 92 -8.74 7.44 -13.09
N THR A 93 -8.60 6.32 -12.39
CA THR A 93 -9.59 5.23 -12.41
C THR A 93 -10.10 4.82 -11.04
N GLY A 94 -9.61 5.45 -9.96
CA GLY A 94 -9.96 5.05 -8.62
C GLY A 94 -9.94 6.17 -7.59
N LYS A 95 -10.25 5.79 -6.36
CA LYS A 95 -10.13 6.63 -5.17
C LYS A 95 -9.11 6.03 -4.22
N ILE A 96 -8.34 6.88 -3.58
CA ILE A 96 -7.28 6.47 -2.67
C ILE A 96 -7.79 6.55 -1.24
N VAL A 97 -7.64 5.46 -0.50
CA VAL A 97 -8.02 5.33 0.91
C VAL A 97 -6.77 5.07 1.73
N LEU A 98 -6.48 5.95 2.67
CA LEU A 98 -5.39 5.77 3.62
C LEU A 98 -5.84 4.88 4.78
N LEU A 99 -5.10 3.81 5.04
CA LEU A 99 -5.20 3.06 6.28
C LEU A 99 -4.33 3.77 7.31
N ASP A 100 -4.96 4.59 8.14
CA ASP A 100 -4.27 5.42 9.12
C ASP A 100 -4.05 4.62 10.40
N ALA A 101 -3.00 3.80 10.40
CA ALA A 101 -2.59 3.01 11.56
C ALA A 101 -1.54 3.77 12.37
N SER A 102 -1.63 3.71 13.70
CA SER A 102 -0.61 4.29 14.56
C SER A 102 0.70 3.51 14.45
N PHE A 103 1.81 4.19 14.69
CA PHE A 103 3.12 3.54 14.66
C PHE A 103 3.22 2.41 15.69
N ASP A 104 2.64 2.61 16.89
CA ASP A 104 2.64 1.59 17.94
C ASP A 104 1.92 0.32 17.50
N VAL A 105 0.76 0.45 16.87
CA VAL A 105 0.00 -0.70 16.35
C VAL A 105 0.76 -1.38 15.22
N ILE A 106 1.39 -0.61 14.35
CA ILE A 106 2.23 -1.17 13.28
C ILE A 106 3.37 -2.00 13.86
N CYS A 107 4.06 -1.47 14.87
CA CYS A 107 5.14 -2.20 15.54
C CYS A 107 4.66 -3.51 16.18
N GLN A 108 3.48 -3.52 16.80
CA GLN A 108 2.87 -4.72 17.35
C GLN A 108 2.58 -5.76 16.27
N ARG A 109 2.05 -5.33 15.12
CA ARG A 109 1.71 -6.22 14.00
C ARG A 109 2.95 -6.82 13.33
N VAL A 110 4.02 -6.04 13.21
CA VAL A 110 5.28 -6.48 12.61
C VAL A 110 6.07 -7.39 13.56
N GLY A 111 5.85 -7.26 14.86
CA GLY A 111 6.55 -8.01 15.88
C GLY A 111 8.00 -7.58 16.01
N ASN A 112 8.95 -8.56 16.02
CA ASN A 112 10.37 -8.26 16.17
C ASN A 112 11.05 -7.77 14.88
N GLY A 113 10.30 -7.58 13.80
CA GLY A 113 10.83 -7.12 12.54
C GLY A 113 11.60 -8.16 11.73
N ALA A 114 11.45 -9.45 12.03
CA ALA A 114 12.18 -10.52 11.36
C ALA A 114 11.98 -10.51 9.84
N ASN A 115 10.77 -10.20 9.39
CA ASN A 115 10.41 -10.15 7.97
C ASN A 115 10.39 -8.72 7.41
N ARG A 116 10.78 -7.73 8.22
CA ARG A 116 10.76 -6.31 7.87
C ARG A 116 12.06 -5.66 8.35
N PRO A 117 13.13 -5.68 7.54
CA PRO A 117 14.45 -5.18 7.96
C PRO A 117 14.43 -3.76 8.53
N LEU A 118 13.55 -2.89 8.03
CA LEU A 118 13.41 -1.52 8.50
C LEU A 118 13.08 -1.46 10.00
N PHE A 119 12.27 -2.39 10.52
CA PHE A 119 11.85 -2.41 11.92
C PHE A 119 12.91 -2.96 12.87
N ARG A 120 14.07 -3.41 12.37
CA ARG A 120 15.22 -3.73 13.22
C ARG A 120 15.82 -2.48 13.86
N ASN A 121 15.55 -1.31 13.27
CA ASN A 121 15.91 -0.01 13.84
C ASN A 121 14.64 0.81 14.03
N PRO A 122 13.99 0.77 15.21
CA PRO A 122 12.74 1.47 15.45
C PRO A 122 12.83 2.99 15.29
N VAL A 123 13.98 3.58 15.59
CA VAL A 123 14.17 5.04 15.46
C VAL A 123 14.10 5.46 13.99
N GLN A 124 14.79 4.73 13.12
CA GLN A 124 14.75 4.98 11.68
C GLN A 124 13.36 4.70 11.10
N ALA A 125 12.71 3.62 11.54
CA ALA A 125 11.35 3.29 11.10
C ALA A 125 10.35 4.39 11.47
N LYS A 126 10.43 4.92 12.69
CA LYS A 126 9.58 6.01 13.14
C LYS A 126 9.81 7.29 12.34
N ALA A 127 11.07 7.62 12.05
CA ALA A 127 11.41 8.80 11.24
C ALA A 127 10.82 8.66 9.82
N LEU A 128 10.91 7.51 9.22
CA LEU A 128 10.33 7.24 7.91
C LEU A 128 8.81 7.29 7.94
N TYR A 129 8.20 6.71 8.98
CA TYR A 129 6.75 6.78 9.20
C TYR A 129 6.29 8.24 9.24
N ASP A 130 6.91 9.07 10.07
CA ASP A 130 6.55 10.47 10.22
C ASP A 130 6.69 11.23 8.90
N ALA A 131 7.78 11.00 8.17
CA ALA A 131 8.04 11.65 6.89
C ALA A 131 6.99 11.25 5.82
N ARG A 132 6.58 9.99 5.80
CA ARG A 132 5.62 9.49 4.80
C ARG A 132 4.18 9.85 5.11
N GLN A 133 3.79 10.02 6.38
CA GLN A 133 2.40 10.32 6.75
C GLN A 133 1.85 11.56 6.06
N PHE A 134 2.65 12.60 5.97
CA PHE A 134 2.28 13.83 5.27
C PHE A 134 1.89 13.55 3.81
N LYS A 135 2.69 12.76 3.12
CA LYS A 135 2.46 12.43 1.70
C LYS A 135 1.24 11.53 1.52
N TYR A 136 1.04 10.56 2.40
CA TYR A 136 -0.13 9.69 2.35
C TYR A 136 -1.41 10.50 2.52
N ARG A 137 -1.45 11.41 3.48
CA ARG A 137 -2.63 12.24 3.72
C ARG A 137 -2.90 13.19 2.56
N ALA A 138 -1.86 13.72 1.95
CA ALA A 138 -2.00 14.57 0.76
C ALA A 138 -2.53 13.79 -0.45
N ALA A 139 -2.18 12.52 -0.59
CA ALA A 139 -2.61 11.67 -1.69
C ALA A 139 -4.03 11.12 -1.52
N ALA A 140 -4.48 10.92 -0.27
CA ALA A 140 -5.71 10.19 0.02
C ALA A 140 -6.97 11.02 -0.25
N ASP A 141 -7.97 10.36 -0.82
CA ASP A 141 -9.33 10.89 -0.92
C ASP A 141 -10.11 10.65 0.37
N TYR A 142 -9.80 9.55 1.07
CA TYR A 142 -10.39 9.18 2.36
C TYR A 142 -9.31 8.64 3.29
N ALA A 143 -9.52 8.80 4.58
CA ALA A 143 -8.70 8.16 5.61
C ALA A 143 -9.60 7.37 6.54
N VAL A 144 -9.22 6.13 6.85
CA VAL A 144 -9.96 5.27 7.78
C VAL A 144 -9.03 4.82 8.91
N ASP A 145 -9.62 4.49 10.06
CA ASP A 145 -8.89 3.97 11.20
C ASP A 145 -8.25 2.62 10.85
N GLY A 146 -6.93 2.59 10.77
CA GLY A 146 -6.17 1.37 10.49
C GLY A 146 -5.82 0.55 11.72
N ASP A 147 -6.13 1.03 12.92
CA ASP A 147 -5.86 0.33 14.17
C ASP A 147 -6.91 -0.76 14.48
N ALA A 148 -8.08 -0.68 13.86
CA ALA A 148 -9.13 -1.67 13.99
C ALA A 148 -8.74 -3.00 13.32
N SER A 149 -9.55 -4.04 13.57
CA SER A 149 -9.34 -5.32 12.88
C SER A 149 -9.45 -5.16 11.36
N ALA A 150 -8.81 -6.07 10.61
CA ALA A 150 -8.85 -6.03 9.15
C ALA A 150 -10.29 -6.08 8.63
N ARG A 151 -11.14 -6.93 9.20
CA ARG A 151 -12.54 -7.03 8.79
C ARG A 151 -13.33 -5.75 9.06
N LYS A 152 -13.16 -5.15 10.24
CA LYS A 152 -13.84 -3.89 10.58
C LYS A 152 -13.40 -2.76 9.67
N THR A 153 -12.10 -2.64 9.42
CA THR A 153 -11.54 -1.66 8.49
C THR A 153 -12.10 -1.86 7.07
N ALA A 154 -12.13 -3.11 6.61
CA ALA A 154 -12.66 -3.43 5.28
C ALA A 154 -14.16 -3.07 5.17
N LEU A 155 -14.96 -3.36 6.20
CA LEU A 155 -16.38 -2.99 6.22
C LEU A 155 -16.57 -1.48 6.19
N THR A 156 -15.76 -0.75 6.94
CA THR A 156 -15.79 0.72 6.95
C THR A 156 -15.51 1.27 5.55
N ILE A 157 -14.50 0.72 4.86
CA ILE A 157 -14.19 1.15 3.49
C ILE A 157 -15.33 0.78 2.55
N ALA A 158 -15.86 -0.44 2.64
CA ALA A 158 -16.97 -0.87 1.79
C ALA A 158 -18.16 0.09 1.88
N ASP A 159 -18.46 0.58 3.09
CA ASP A 159 -19.56 1.51 3.30
C ASP A 159 -19.34 2.87 2.62
N LEU A 160 -18.08 3.29 2.42
CA LEU A 160 -17.76 4.53 1.70
C LEU A 160 -18.14 4.46 0.21
N PHE A 161 -18.21 3.25 -0.35
CA PHE A 161 -18.37 3.03 -1.79
C PHE A 161 -19.68 2.34 -2.18
N ARG A 162 -20.59 2.21 -1.25
CA ARG A 162 -21.92 1.65 -1.50
C ARG A 162 -22.92 2.73 -1.95
#